data_9e183144398f22bbd70f8df47e90dd8f
#
_entry.id   9e183144398f22bbd70f8df47e90dd8f
#
_cell.length_a   1.000
_cell.length_b   1.000
_cell.length_c   1.000
_cell.angle_alpha   90.00
_cell.angle_beta   90.00
_cell.angle_gamma   90.00
#
_symmetry.space_group_name_H-M   'P 1'
#
loop_
_entity.id
_entity.type
_entity.pdbx_description
1 polymer ?
#
loop_
_entity_poly.entity_id
_entity_poly.type
_entity_poly.pdbx_seq_one_letter_code
_entity_poly.pdbx_strand_id
1 'polypeptide(L)'
;MNRIFKMVIVATCLAALTSFVNYKPFRLFVLGDSISLQYGADLGKYLGDGFIIERKTGDSIAFKNLDIPVGSNGGDSRMVLKYLKSKVNDPSFNPDLFVLNCGLHDVKKDPTTGKIAVEEADYRSNLEQIYKLISQKKIPMMWVRTTGIIDSIHRRNKGFNRFNKDIQRYNNIADEVFTSHQVPEIDLYAFTEAQGDNRFVDHAHYTPEVRKLQAAYIAGSIRLWKQTLNFKTK
;
A
#
# COMPACT_ATOMS: atom_id res chain seq x y z
N MET A 1 -50.21 13.71 38.76
CA MET A 1 -49.18 13.05 37.90
C MET A 1 -48.15 12.42 38.80
N ASN A 2 -48.19 11.10 38.90
CA ASN A 2 -47.58 10.33 39.99
C ASN A 2 -46.04 10.34 39.97
N ARG A 3 -45.42 10.39 41.14
CA ARG A 3 -43.95 10.31 41.33
C ARG A 3 -43.30 9.10 40.63
N ILE A 4 -44.04 8.01 40.47
CA ILE A 4 -43.60 6.78 39.76
C ILE A 4 -43.37 7.05 38.26
N PHE A 5 -44.19 7.88 37.62
CA PHE A 5 -44.07 8.21 36.19
C PHE A 5 -42.80 9.05 35.88
N LYS A 6 -42.41 9.91 36.83
CA LYS A 6 -41.18 10.69 36.71
C LYS A 6 -39.92 9.85 36.86
N MET A 7 -39.92 8.80 37.72
CA MET A 7 -38.77 7.89 37.88
C MET A 7 -38.57 6.98 36.68
N VAL A 8 -39.62 6.55 35.99
CA VAL A 8 -39.50 5.71 34.80
C VAL A 8 -38.88 6.49 33.62
N ILE A 9 -39.22 7.76 33.46
CA ILE A 9 -38.66 8.62 32.38
C ILE A 9 -37.17 8.90 32.62
N VAL A 10 -36.72 9.10 33.87
CA VAL A 10 -35.34 9.32 34.21
C VAL A 10 -34.49 8.07 34.01
N ALA A 11 -35.03 6.88 34.33
CA ALA A 11 -34.32 5.60 34.13
C ALA A 11 -34.13 5.24 32.63
N THR A 12 -35.12 5.56 31.78
CA THR A 12 -35.02 5.33 30.34
C THR A 12 -34.08 6.31 29.65
N CYS A 13 -33.92 7.54 30.11
CA CYS A 13 -32.95 8.49 29.59
C CYS A 13 -31.51 8.15 29.99
N LEU A 14 -31.28 7.54 31.15
CA LEU A 14 -29.89 7.10 31.56
C LEU A 14 -29.43 5.85 30.81
N ALA A 15 -30.32 4.96 30.40
CA ALA A 15 -29.98 3.76 29.65
C ALA A 15 -29.58 4.05 28.19
N ALA A 16 -29.94 5.20 27.64
CA ALA A 16 -29.61 5.60 26.28
C ALA A 16 -28.17 6.21 26.11
N LEU A 17 -27.46 6.44 27.20
CA LEU A 17 -26.18 7.16 27.20
C LEU A 17 -24.93 6.28 27.32
N THR A 18 -25.01 4.95 27.28
CA THR A 18 -23.88 4.08 27.57
C THR A 18 -23.43 3.11 26.47
N SER A 19 -23.85 3.31 25.24
CA SER A 19 -23.22 2.57 24.14
C SER A 19 -22.22 3.44 23.36
N PHE A 20 -21.21 3.96 24.03
CA PHE A 20 -19.96 4.26 23.36
C PHE A 20 -19.35 2.91 22.98
N VAL A 21 -19.69 2.41 21.79
CA VAL A 21 -18.92 1.33 21.18
C VAL A 21 -17.50 1.86 21.08
N ASN A 22 -16.59 1.30 21.86
CA ASN A 22 -15.16 1.62 21.82
C ASN A 22 -14.66 1.14 20.45
N TYR A 23 -14.89 1.97 19.41
CA TYR A 23 -14.51 1.64 18.04
C TYR A 23 -13.00 1.73 17.93
N LYS A 24 -12.32 0.58 17.93
CA LYS A 24 -10.89 0.52 17.67
C LYS A 24 -10.68 0.74 16.16
N PRO A 25 -9.97 1.81 15.75
CA PRO A 25 -9.72 2.03 14.34
C PRO A 25 -8.87 0.90 13.76
N PHE A 26 -9.15 0.54 12.50
CA PHE A 26 -8.44 -0.48 11.76
C PHE A 26 -7.07 0.03 11.33
N ARG A 27 -6.00 -0.62 11.80
CA ARG A 27 -4.62 -0.22 11.56
C ARG A 27 -4.11 -0.80 10.25
N LEU A 28 -3.75 0.07 9.33
CA LEU A 28 -3.23 -0.25 8.02
C LEU A 28 -1.74 0.15 7.94
N PHE A 29 -0.85 -0.80 7.64
CA PHE A 29 0.54 -0.47 7.37
C PHE A 29 0.79 -0.53 5.86
N VAL A 30 1.13 0.62 5.25
CA VAL A 30 1.43 0.74 3.83
C VAL A 30 2.93 0.86 3.63
N LEU A 31 3.51 -0.07 2.87
CA LEU A 31 4.92 -0.03 2.48
C LEU A 31 5.02 -0.12 0.95
N GLY A 32 5.53 0.94 0.35
CA GLY A 32 5.71 1.01 -1.09
C GLY A 32 6.69 2.11 -1.49
N ASP A 33 6.83 2.29 -2.79
CA ASP A 33 7.73 3.29 -3.39
C ASP A 33 7.14 4.71 -3.40
N SER A 34 7.68 5.59 -4.25
CA SER A 34 7.25 6.99 -4.39
C SER A 34 5.76 7.14 -4.79
N ILE A 35 5.20 6.18 -5.51
CA ILE A 35 3.79 6.22 -5.92
C ILE A 35 2.89 6.04 -4.68
N SER A 36 3.27 5.13 -3.78
CA SER A 36 2.55 4.94 -2.51
C SER A 36 2.61 6.16 -1.60
N LEU A 37 3.72 6.90 -1.64
CA LEU A 37 3.84 8.17 -0.92
C LEU A 37 2.89 9.21 -1.48
N GLN A 38 2.78 9.28 -2.81
CA GLN A 38 1.96 10.28 -3.49
C GLN A 38 0.46 10.09 -3.25
N TYR A 39 -0.06 8.87 -3.38
CA TYR A 39 -1.48 8.63 -3.12
C TYR A 39 -1.80 8.52 -1.62
N GLY A 40 -0.80 8.35 -0.76
CA GLY A 40 -0.98 8.03 0.65
C GLY A 40 -1.75 9.08 1.45
N ALA A 41 -1.55 10.39 1.15
CA ALA A 41 -2.27 11.47 1.82
C ALA A 41 -3.78 11.45 1.51
N ASP A 42 -4.15 11.15 0.26
CA ASP A 42 -5.55 11.07 -0.14
C ASP A 42 -6.17 9.71 0.26
N LEU A 43 -5.39 8.64 0.34
CA LEU A 43 -5.84 7.34 0.85
C LEU A 43 -6.45 7.47 2.26
N GLY A 44 -5.79 8.22 3.17
CA GLY A 44 -6.30 8.49 4.51
C GLY A 44 -7.66 9.19 4.49
N LYS A 45 -7.83 10.18 3.62
CA LYS A 45 -9.10 10.89 3.48
C LYS A 45 -10.23 9.97 3.01
N TYR A 46 -9.97 9.11 2.02
CA TYR A 46 -10.98 8.18 1.50
C TYR A 46 -11.30 7.04 2.46
N LEU A 47 -10.36 6.60 3.27
CA LEU A 47 -10.60 5.59 4.31
C LEU A 47 -11.34 6.17 5.54
N GLY A 48 -11.15 7.47 5.85
CA GLY A 48 -11.82 8.16 6.96
C GLY A 48 -11.41 7.67 8.35
N ASP A 49 -12.09 8.19 9.37
CA ASP A 49 -11.74 8.05 10.81
C ASP A 49 -11.74 6.61 11.33
N GLY A 50 -12.33 5.68 10.58
CA GLY A 50 -12.31 4.25 10.91
C GLY A 50 -10.99 3.54 10.67
N PHE A 51 -9.97 4.24 10.13
CA PHE A 51 -8.67 3.69 9.78
C PHE A 51 -7.53 4.55 10.29
N ILE A 52 -6.45 3.90 10.71
CA ILE A 52 -5.15 4.53 10.97
C ILE A 52 -4.17 4.00 9.93
N ILE A 53 -3.56 4.90 9.16
CA ILE A 53 -2.53 4.54 8.19
C ILE A 53 -1.16 4.76 8.82
N GLU A 54 -0.41 3.68 8.89
CA GLU A 54 0.99 3.67 9.32
C GLU A 54 1.89 3.39 8.11
N ARG A 55 3.11 3.91 8.15
CA ARG A 55 4.12 3.68 7.11
C ARG A 55 5.54 3.78 7.70
N LYS A 56 6.52 3.43 6.89
CA LYS A 56 7.92 3.72 7.19
C LYS A 56 8.10 5.23 7.35
N THR A 57 8.87 5.67 8.33
CA THR A 57 9.10 7.09 8.64
C THR A 57 10.10 7.75 7.67
N GLY A 58 10.13 9.09 7.65
CA GLY A 58 11.09 9.87 6.88
C GLY A 58 10.50 10.54 5.64
N ASP A 59 9.24 10.95 5.67
CA ASP A 59 8.56 11.64 4.55
C ASP A 59 9.31 12.91 4.13
N SER A 60 9.79 13.72 5.07
CA SER A 60 10.52 14.97 4.76
C SER A 60 11.79 14.75 3.90
N ILE A 61 12.40 13.58 3.96
CA ILE A 61 13.55 13.21 3.13
C ILE A 61 13.07 12.60 1.81
N ALA A 62 12.07 11.70 1.85
CA ALA A 62 11.57 11.00 0.68
C ALA A 62 10.96 11.95 -0.36
N PHE A 63 10.22 12.98 0.07
CA PHE A 63 9.61 13.97 -0.82
C PHE A 63 10.59 14.97 -1.45
N LYS A 64 11.86 15.04 -0.99
CA LYS A 64 12.87 15.91 -1.64
C LYS A 64 13.24 15.40 -3.03
N ASN A 65 13.28 14.07 -3.21
CA ASN A 65 13.52 13.45 -4.51
C ASN A 65 12.87 12.07 -4.53
N LEU A 66 11.76 11.96 -5.24
CA LEU A 66 10.97 10.73 -5.33
C LEU A 66 11.66 9.60 -6.10
N ASP A 67 12.67 9.89 -6.92
CA ASP A 67 13.47 8.88 -7.63
C ASP A 67 14.48 8.14 -6.74
N ILE A 68 14.78 8.71 -5.57
CA ILE A 68 15.74 8.14 -4.62
C ILE A 68 14.98 7.42 -3.50
N PRO A 69 15.22 6.12 -3.30
CA PRO A 69 14.50 5.36 -2.28
C PRO A 69 15.10 5.57 -0.88
N VAL A 70 14.82 6.75 -0.31
CA VAL A 70 15.25 7.15 1.05
C VAL A 70 14.03 7.48 1.92
N GLY A 71 14.25 7.58 3.22
CA GLY A 71 13.20 7.92 4.18
C GLY A 71 12.06 6.91 4.14
N SER A 72 10.83 7.40 3.96
CA SER A 72 9.61 6.58 3.90
C SER A 72 9.43 5.80 2.58
N ASN A 73 10.21 6.10 1.53
CA ASN A 73 10.20 5.30 0.30
C ASN A 73 10.74 3.88 0.59
N GLY A 74 9.97 2.85 0.21
CA GLY A 74 10.32 1.44 0.42
C GLY A 74 11.47 0.96 -0.45
N GLY A 75 11.64 1.56 -1.63
CA GLY A 75 12.69 1.21 -2.58
C GLY A 75 12.44 -0.11 -3.33
N ASP A 76 13.51 -0.83 -3.60
CA ASP A 76 13.46 -2.15 -4.23
C ASP A 76 13.09 -3.26 -3.22
N SER A 77 12.82 -4.47 -3.71
CA SER A 77 12.39 -5.60 -2.88
C SER A 77 13.43 -6.00 -1.81
N ARG A 78 14.74 -5.81 -2.07
CA ARG A 78 15.80 -6.04 -1.09
C ARG A 78 15.71 -5.06 0.08
N MET A 79 15.42 -3.78 -0.24
CA MET A 79 15.26 -2.72 0.77
C MET A 79 14.01 -2.96 1.62
N VAL A 80 12.89 -3.34 0.98
CA VAL A 80 11.66 -3.75 1.66
C VAL A 80 11.93 -4.92 2.61
N LEU A 81 12.57 -5.98 2.12
CA LEU A 81 12.90 -7.16 2.92
C LEU A 81 13.81 -6.81 4.11
N LYS A 82 14.84 -6.00 3.88
CA LYS A 82 15.76 -5.53 4.94
C LYS A 82 15.00 -4.76 6.02
N TYR A 83 14.12 -3.85 5.61
CA TYR A 83 13.29 -3.08 6.55
C TYR A 83 12.38 -4.00 7.36
N LEU A 84 11.70 -4.94 6.72
CA LEU A 84 10.79 -5.87 7.41
C LEU A 84 11.52 -6.80 8.37
N LYS A 85 12.72 -7.29 8.04
CA LYS A 85 13.54 -8.10 8.97
C LYS A 85 13.83 -7.38 10.28
N SER A 86 13.99 -6.05 10.25
CA SER A 86 14.14 -5.26 11.48
C SER A 86 12.79 -4.97 12.14
N LYS A 87 11.75 -4.69 11.34
CA LYS A 87 10.45 -4.22 11.84
C LYS A 87 9.60 -5.33 12.48
N VAL A 88 9.65 -6.56 11.98
CA VAL A 88 8.85 -7.67 12.51
C VAL A 88 9.24 -8.07 13.95
N ASN A 89 10.43 -7.70 14.40
CA ASN A 89 10.89 -7.92 15.78
C ASN A 89 10.37 -6.85 16.76
N ASP A 90 9.82 -5.76 16.26
CA ASP A 90 9.19 -4.72 17.09
C ASP A 90 7.80 -5.21 17.54
N PRO A 91 7.55 -5.35 18.86
CA PRO A 91 6.25 -5.79 19.37
C PRO A 91 5.09 -4.84 18.99
N SER A 92 5.38 -3.56 18.74
CA SER A 92 4.40 -2.57 18.33
C SER A 92 3.94 -2.75 16.86
N PHE A 93 4.72 -3.47 16.05
CA PHE A 93 4.38 -3.77 14.65
C PHE A 93 3.34 -4.90 14.60
N ASN A 94 2.09 -4.51 14.70
CA ASN A 94 0.94 -5.42 14.64
C ASN A 94 -0.25 -4.71 13.96
N PRO A 95 -0.15 -4.36 12.65
CA PRO A 95 -1.26 -3.80 11.91
C PRO A 95 -2.34 -4.86 11.64
N ASP A 96 -3.57 -4.42 11.43
CA ASP A 96 -4.68 -5.29 11.05
C ASP A 96 -4.61 -5.69 9.56
N LEU A 97 -3.87 -4.93 8.73
CA LEU A 97 -3.57 -5.25 7.33
C LEU A 97 -2.24 -4.62 6.92
N PHE A 98 -1.41 -5.40 6.22
CA PHE A 98 -0.20 -4.95 5.57
C PHE A 98 -0.43 -4.83 4.05
N VAL A 99 -0.20 -3.63 3.49
CA VAL A 99 -0.33 -3.35 2.06
C VAL A 99 1.06 -3.12 1.47
N LEU A 100 1.43 -3.93 0.50
CA LEU A 100 2.74 -3.90 -0.14
C LEU A 100 2.65 -3.46 -1.59
N ASN A 101 3.59 -2.61 -1.99
CA ASN A 101 3.99 -2.36 -3.37
C ASN A 101 5.52 -2.34 -3.45
N CYS A 102 6.11 -3.04 -4.41
CA CYS A 102 7.52 -2.90 -4.82
C CYS A 102 7.71 -3.50 -6.21
N GLY A 103 8.74 -3.06 -6.93
CA GLY A 103 9.00 -3.47 -8.31
C GLY A 103 9.61 -2.34 -9.14
N LEU A 104 9.13 -1.10 -8.96
CA LEU A 104 9.57 0.04 -9.76
C LEU A 104 11.07 0.34 -9.60
N HIS A 105 11.64 0.09 -8.43
CA HIS A 105 13.07 0.22 -8.18
C HIS A 105 13.85 -1.03 -8.56
N ASP A 106 13.22 -2.19 -8.55
CA ASP A 106 13.81 -3.48 -8.93
C ASP A 106 14.15 -3.54 -10.41
N VAL A 107 13.28 -2.97 -11.27
CA VAL A 107 13.45 -2.96 -12.73
C VAL A 107 14.40 -1.86 -13.26
N LYS A 108 15.08 -1.11 -12.39
CA LYS A 108 16.09 -0.15 -12.82
C LYS A 108 17.23 -0.89 -13.55
N LYS A 109 17.63 -0.35 -14.70
CA LYS A 109 18.76 -0.88 -15.48
C LYS A 109 19.88 0.15 -15.56
N ASP A 110 21.09 -0.33 -15.37
CA ASP A 110 22.28 0.46 -15.69
C ASP A 110 22.29 0.79 -17.17
N PRO A 111 22.43 2.07 -17.56
CA PRO A 111 22.32 2.47 -18.97
C PRO A 111 23.48 1.99 -19.84
N THR A 112 24.62 1.66 -19.24
CA THR A 112 25.85 1.23 -19.95
C THR A 112 25.89 -0.28 -20.11
N THR A 113 25.63 -1.01 -19.02
CA THR A 113 25.75 -2.48 -18.98
C THR A 113 24.43 -3.20 -19.25
N GLY A 114 23.30 -2.49 -19.15
CA GLY A 114 21.97 -3.08 -19.21
C GLY A 114 21.59 -3.92 -17.98
N LYS A 115 22.48 -4.03 -16.98
CA LYS A 115 22.26 -4.84 -15.79
C LYS A 115 21.05 -4.30 -14.99
N ILE A 116 20.12 -5.19 -14.67
CA ILE A 116 18.94 -4.87 -13.86
C ILE A 116 19.32 -4.81 -12.38
N ALA A 117 18.64 -3.94 -11.61
CA ALA A 117 18.98 -3.72 -10.21
C ALA A 117 18.74 -4.96 -9.33
N VAL A 118 17.62 -5.65 -9.56
CA VAL A 118 17.28 -6.92 -8.89
C VAL A 118 16.85 -7.90 -9.97
N GLU A 119 17.59 -9.00 -10.11
CA GLU A 119 17.27 -10.05 -11.07
C GLU A 119 15.95 -10.74 -10.69
N GLU A 120 15.24 -11.32 -11.68
CA GLU A 120 13.93 -11.92 -11.48
C GLU A 120 13.89 -13.01 -10.41
N ALA A 121 14.91 -13.86 -10.38
CA ALA A 121 15.00 -14.92 -9.37
C ALA A 121 15.14 -14.34 -7.95
N ASP A 122 15.95 -13.28 -7.82
CA ASP A 122 16.14 -12.58 -6.55
C ASP A 122 14.87 -11.83 -6.14
N TYR A 123 14.18 -11.19 -7.11
CA TYR A 123 12.90 -10.52 -6.85
C TYR A 123 11.87 -11.51 -6.30
N ARG A 124 11.67 -12.64 -6.99
CA ARG A 124 10.79 -13.72 -6.53
C ARG A 124 11.16 -14.18 -5.12
N SER A 125 12.43 -14.48 -4.88
CA SER A 125 12.93 -14.92 -3.57
C SER A 125 12.69 -13.87 -2.48
N ASN A 126 12.86 -12.58 -2.79
CA ASN A 126 12.60 -11.51 -1.85
C ASN A 126 11.11 -11.43 -1.49
N LEU A 127 10.20 -11.56 -2.48
CA LEU A 127 8.76 -11.53 -2.25
C LEU A 127 8.29 -12.71 -1.38
N GLU A 128 8.80 -13.91 -1.62
CA GLU A 128 8.53 -15.09 -0.79
C GLU A 128 8.98 -14.88 0.67
N GLN A 129 10.18 -14.30 0.86
CA GLN A 129 10.67 -14.00 2.20
C GLN A 129 9.83 -12.89 2.88
N ILE A 130 9.41 -11.87 2.14
CA ILE A 130 8.52 -10.80 2.64
C ILE A 130 7.21 -11.41 3.10
N TYR A 131 6.56 -12.23 2.27
CA TYR A 131 5.34 -12.93 2.65
C TYR A 131 5.53 -13.76 3.92
N LYS A 132 6.60 -14.57 3.97
CA LYS A 132 6.91 -15.42 5.13
C LYS A 132 7.03 -14.61 6.42
N LEU A 133 7.72 -13.46 6.40
CA LEU A 133 7.86 -12.61 7.58
C LEU A 133 6.51 -12.07 8.08
N ILE A 134 5.65 -11.63 7.18
CA ILE A 134 4.34 -11.05 7.53
C ILE A 134 3.38 -12.16 8.00
N SER A 135 3.35 -13.31 7.30
CA SER A 135 2.49 -14.45 7.64
C SER A 135 2.85 -15.07 9.00
N GLN A 136 4.13 -15.13 9.37
CA GLN A 136 4.58 -15.58 10.69
C GLN A 136 4.01 -14.71 11.82
N LYS A 137 3.76 -13.44 11.57
CA LYS A 137 3.07 -12.53 12.50
C LYS A 137 1.55 -12.64 12.43
N LYS A 138 1.01 -13.50 11.56
CA LYS A 138 -0.43 -13.64 11.30
C LYS A 138 -1.10 -12.34 10.85
N ILE A 139 -0.34 -11.46 10.21
CA ILE A 139 -0.85 -10.20 9.67
C ILE A 139 -1.38 -10.48 8.25
N PRO A 140 -2.66 -10.19 7.96
CA PRO A 140 -3.17 -10.25 6.59
C PRO A 140 -2.39 -9.31 5.67
N MET A 141 -2.26 -9.68 4.39
CA MET A 141 -1.51 -8.92 3.41
C MET A 141 -2.35 -8.64 2.16
N MET A 142 -2.11 -7.49 1.51
CA MET A 142 -2.57 -7.17 0.16
C MET A 142 -1.38 -6.74 -0.71
N TRP A 143 -1.40 -7.16 -1.96
CA TRP A 143 -0.45 -6.77 -2.98
C TRP A 143 -1.04 -5.67 -3.87
N VAL A 144 -0.28 -4.61 -4.12
CA VAL A 144 -0.63 -3.53 -5.06
C VAL A 144 0.33 -3.58 -6.23
N ARG A 145 -0.17 -3.87 -7.44
CA ARG A 145 0.64 -3.95 -8.66
C ARG A 145 1.34 -2.63 -8.95
N THR A 146 2.61 -2.73 -9.31
CA THR A 146 3.45 -1.59 -9.68
C THR A 146 2.92 -0.92 -10.95
N THR A 147 2.79 0.40 -10.90
CA THR A 147 2.25 1.21 -12.00
C THR A 147 3.26 1.44 -13.12
N GLY A 148 2.76 1.85 -14.30
CA GLY A 148 3.55 2.07 -15.50
C GLY A 148 4.41 3.35 -15.48
N ILE A 149 5.23 3.52 -16.52
CA ILE A 149 6.11 4.67 -16.77
C ILE A 149 6.04 5.11 -18.23
N ILE A 150 6.65 6.26 -18.55
CA ILE A 150 6.86 6.72 -19.92
C ILE A 150 8.28 6.35 -20.36
N ASP A 151 8.45 5.24 -21.08
CA ASP A 151 9.74 4.70 -21.54
C ASP A 151 10.63 5.74 -22.24
N SER A 152 10.04 6.55 -23.12
CA SER A 152 10.78 7.53 -23.96
C SER A 152 11.38 8.67 -23.12
N ILE A 153 10.68 9.13 -22.08
CA ILE A 153 11.15 10.20 -21.19
C ILE A 153 12.22 9.64 -20.27
N HIS A 154 12.01 8.43 -19.78
CA HIS A 154 12.93 7.79 -18.84
C HIS A 154 14.33 7.66 -19.39
N ARG A 155 14.47 7.21 -20.65
CA ARG A 155 15.76 7.03 -21.31
C ARG A 155 16.57 8.31 -21.51
N ARG A 156 15.92 9.50 -21.57
CA ARG A 156 16.61 10.76 -21.87
C ARG A 156 17.13 11.49 -20.64
N ASN A 157 16.49 11.33 -19.49
CA ASN A 157 16.62 12.27 -18.38
C ASN A 157 17.12 11.66 -17.07
N LYS A 158 17.38 10.35 -17.02
CA LYS A 158 17.78 9.66 -15.77
C LYS A 158 19.10 8.91 -15.93
N GLY A 159 19.85 8.80 -14.85
CA GLY A 159 21.07 7.99 -14.78
C GLY A 159 20.82 6.48 -14.76
N PHE A 160 19.60 6.04 -15.15
CA PHE A 160 19.19 4.65 -15.25
C PHE A 160 18.03 4.51 -16.24
N ASN A 161 17.85 3.32 -16.79
CA ASN A 161 16.73 2.99 -17.66
C ASN A 161 15.66 2.22 -16.89
N ARG A 162 14.40 2.34 -17.35
CA ARG A 162 13.26 1.47 -17.02
C ARG A 162 12.42 1.28 -18.27
N PHE A 163 11.70 0.17 -18.34
CA PHE A 163 10.80 -0.13 -19.44
C PHE A 163 9.51 -0.74 -18.93
N ASN A 164 8.38 -0.34 -19.49
CA ASN A 164 7.06 -0.87 -19.12
C ASN A 164 6.97 -2.38 -19.23
N LYS A 165 7.61 -2.97 -20.24
CA LYS A 165 7.67 -4.42 -20.41
C LYS A 165 8.31 -5.13 -19.20
N ASP A 166 9.33 -4.51 -18.59
CA ASP A 166 9.98 -5.08 -17.40
C ASP A 166 9.07 -4.93 -16.17
N ILE A 167 8.35 -3.80 -16.05
CA ILE A 167 7.37 -3.61 -14.98
C ILE A 167 6.25 -4.67 -15.06
N GLN A 168 5.68 -4.90 -16.25
CA GLN A 168 4.66 -5.94 -16.44
C GLN A 168 5.20 -7.31 -16.08
N ARG A 169 6.43 -7.64 -16.48
CA ARG A 169 7.07 -8.91 -16.15
C ARG A 169 7.26 -9.10 -14.65
N TYR A 170 7.70 -8.05 -13.94
CA TYR A 170 7.86 -8.11 -12.48
C TYR A 170 6.52 -8.13 -11.75
N ASN A 171 5.50 -7.44 -12.25
CA ASN A 171 4.13 -7.61 -11.76
C ASN A 171 3.66 -9.06 -11.89
N ASN A 172 3.85 -9.70 -13.05
CA ASN A 172 3.47 -11.11 -13.25
C ASN A 172 4.20 -12.05 -12.26
N ILE A 173 5.49 -11.82 -11.99
CA ILE A 173 6.22 -12.60 -10.97
C ILE A 173 5.62 -12.40 -9.59
N ALA A 174 5.25 -11.16 -9.23
CA ALA A 174 4.63 -10.86 -7.95
C ALA A 174 3.23 -11.49 -7.84
N ASP A 175 2.44 -11.42 -8.91
CA ASP A 175 1.10 -12.01 -8.99
C ASP A 175 1.18 -13.53 -8.79
N GLU A 176 2.13 -14.23 -9.42
CA GLU A 176 2.36 -15.67 -9.22
C GLU A 176 2.69 -15.99 -7.76
N VAL A 177 3.62 -15.25 -7.15
CA VAL A 177 4.00 -15.44 -5.75
C VAL A 177 2.81 -15.22 -4.84
N PHE A 178 2.13 -14.08 -4.94
CA PHE A 178 1.08 -13.72 -4.01
C PHE A 178 -0.22 -14.50 -4.22
N THR A 179 -0.54 -14.88 -5.45
CA THR A 179 -1.68 -15.76 -5.74
C THR A 179 -1.48 -17.16 -5.15
N SER A 180 -0.26 -17.70 -5.20
CA SER A 180 0.06 -19.01 -4.59
C SER A 180 -0.20 -19.04 -3.09
N HIS A 181 -0.11 -17.89 -2.44
CA HIS A 181 -0.38 -17.68 -1.02
C HIS A 181 -1.78 -17.09 -0.73
N GLN A 182 -2.66 -16.99 -1.73
CA GLN A 182 -4.00 -16.40 -1.60
C GLN A 182 -4.02 -14.96 -1.08
N VAL A 183 -2.95 -14.21 -1.34
CA VAL A 183 -2.88 -12.77 -1.03
C VAL A 183 -3.73 -12.00 -2.04
N PRO A 184 -4.73 -11.21 -1.60
CA PRO A 184 -5.51 -10.38 -2.50
C PRO A 184 -4.67 -9.35 -3.25
N GLU A 185 -5.01 -9.13 -4.51
CA GLU A 185 -4.38 -8.16 -5.40
C GLU A 185 -5.24 -6.91 -5.57
N ILE A 186 -4.58 -5.75 -5.70
CA ILE A 186 -5.15 -4.50 -6.19
C ILE A 186 -4.44 -4.16 -7.49
N ASP A 187 -5.14 -4.34 -8.63
CA ASP A 187 -4.57 -4.05 -9.95
C ASP A 187 -4.51 -2.53 -10.21
N LEU A 188 -3.60 -1.87 -9.48
CA LEU A 188 -3.36 -0.44 -9.65
C LEU A 188 -2.71 -0.13 -11.00
N TYR A 189 -2.01 -1.11 -11.62
CA TYR A 189 -1.43 -0.95 -12.95
C TYR A 189 -2.53 -0.71 -13.99
N ALA A 190 -3.44 -1.66 -14.17
CA ALA A 190 -4.51 -1.54 -15.15
C ALA A 190 -5.45 -0.36 -14.87
N PHE A 191 -5.79 -0.14 -13.59
CA PHE A 191 -6.58 1.02 -13.18
C PHE A 191 -5.93 2.34 -13.61
N THR A 192 -4.62 2.49 -13.40
CA THR A 192 -3.90 3.73 -13.71
C THR A 192 -3.72 3.92 -15.21
N GLU A 193 -3.45 2.83 -15.96
CA GLU A 193 -3.38 2.88 -17.44
C GLU A 193 -4.69 3.37 -18.07
N ALA A 194 -5.83 3.02 -17.50
CA ALA A 194 -7.16 3.45 -17.95
C ALA A 194 -7.43 4.96 -17.75
N GLN A 195 -6.57 5.71 -17.04
CA GLN A 195 -6.74 7.15 -16.82
C GLN A 195 -6.29 8.02 -18.02
N GLY A 196 -5.85 7.40 -19.13
CA GLY A 196 -5.47 8.10 -20.36
C GLY A 196 -4.03 8.65 -20.34
N ASP A 197 -3.66 9.34 -21.42
CA ASP A 197 -2.26 9.71 -21.69
C ASP A 197 -1.75 10.86 -20.83
N ASN A 198 -2.63 11.76 -20.39
CA ASN A 198 -2.27 12.96 -19.60
C ASN A 198 -2.13 12.65 -18.10
N ARG A 199 -1.99 11.38 -17.70
CA ARG A 199 -1.92 10.96 -16.30
C ARG A 199 -0.62 11.31 -15.59
N PHE A 200 0.46 11.57 -16.33
CA PHE A 200 1.79 11.77 -15.76
C PHE A 200 2.16 13.26 -15.58
N VAL A 201 2.91 13.58 -14.51
CA VAL A 201 3.63 14.87 -14.36
C VAL A 201 5.08 14.78 -14.79
N ASP A 202 5.67 13.57 -14.78
CA ASP A 202 7.01 13.27 -15.24
C ASP A 202 7.07 11.85 -15.86
N HIS A 203 8.21 11.19 -15.79
CA HIS A 203 8.42 9.86 -16.38
C HIS A 203 7.71 8.71 -15.66
N ALA A 204 7.31 8.88 -14.38
CA ALA A 204 6.76 7.81 -13.53
C ALA A 204 5.70 8.30 -12.54
N HIS A 205 5.66 9.60 -12.25
CA HIS A 205 4.78 10.15 -11.23
C HIS A 205 3.52 10.77 -11.85
N TYR A 206 2.42 10.72 -11.11
CA TYR A 206 1.09 11.01 -11.61
C TYR A 206 0.59 12.40 -11.21
N THR A 207 -0.37 12.94 -11.97
CA THR A 207 -1.03 14.20 -11.63
C THR A 207 -1.79 14.09 -10.30
N PRO A 208 -2.05 15.22 -9.62
CA PRO A 208 -2.83 15.20 -8.37
C PRO A 208 -4.19 14.53 -8.52
N GLU A 209 -4.84 14.68 -9.67
CA GLU A 209 -6.14 14.08 -9.98
C GLU A 209 -6.03 12.55 -10.03
N VAL A 210 -5.03 12.03 -10.74
CA VAL A 210 -4.80 10.58 -10.86
C VAL A 210 -4.41 9.97 -9.49
N ARG A 211 -3.60 10.67 -8.69
CA ARG A 211 -3.26 10.21 -7.32
C ARG A 211 -4.51 10.05 -6.44
N LYS A 212 -5.46 10.98 -6.55
CA LYS A 212 -6.75 10.87 -5.84
C LYS A 212 -7.56 9.68 -6.31
N LEU A 213 -7.62 9.44 -7.63
CA LEU A 213 -8.30 8.27 -8.19
C LEU A 213 -7.63 6.97 -7.76
N GLN A 214 -6.30 6.89 -7.76
CA GLN A 214 -5.54 5.76 -7.23
C GLN A 214 -5.87 5.51 -5.75
N ALA A 215 -5.87 6.56 -4.94
CA ALA A 215 -6.20 6.48 -3.52
C ALA A 215 -7.64 5.98 -3.29
N ALA A 216 -8.61 6.50 -4.07
CA ALA A 216 -10.01 6.07 -3.98
C ALA A 216 -10.18 4.60 -4.37
N TYR A 217 -9.52 4.15 -5.43
CA TYR A 217 -9.54 2.76 -5.89
C TYR A 217 -8.97 1.80 -4.83
N ILE A 218 -7.81 2.14 -4.26
CA ILE A 218 -7.19 1.35 -3.18
C ILE A 218 -8.09 1.34 -1.94
N ALA A 219 -8.66 2.49 -1.54
CA ALA A 219 -9.57 2.57 -0.39
C ALA A 219 -10.81 1.70 -0.57
N GLY A 220 -11.41 1.72 -1.77
CA GLY A 220 -12.55 0.87 -2.13
C GLY A 220 -12.22 -0.61 -2.03
N SER A 221 -11.07 -1.03 -2.58
CA SER A 221 -10.57 -2.40 -2.52
C SER A 221 -10.35 -2.89 -1.08
N ILE A 222 -9.71 -2.07 -0.23
CA ILE A 222 -9.49 -2.37 1.18
C ILE A 222 -10.82 -2.50 1.94
N ARG A 223 -11.77 -1.59 1.72
CA ARG A 223 -13.10 -1.63 2.36
C ARG A 223 -13.87 -2.87 1.98
N LEU A 224 -13.89 -3.22 0.69
CA LEU A 224 -14.54 -4.43 0.19
C LEU A 224 -13.94 -5.68 0.83
N TRP A 225 -12.62 -5.80 0.83
CA TRP A 225 -11.94 -6.93 1.46
C TRP A 225 -12.26 -7.01 2.97
N LYS A 226 -12.21 -5.90 3.69
CA LYS A 226 -12.54 -5.86 5.12
C LYS A 226 -13.98 -6.34 5.40
N GLN A 227 -14.93 -6.01 4.52
CA GLN A 227 -16.31 -6.50 4.63
C GLN A 227 -16.36 -8.03 4.52
N THR A 228 -15.58 -8.65 3.64
CA THR A 228 -15.56 -10.11 3.48
C THR A 228 -15.09 -10.84 4.74
N LEU A 229 -14.24 -10.23 5.57
CA LEU A 229 -13.83 -10.80 6.85
C LEU A 229 -15.01 -10.90 7.83
N ASN A 230 -15.86 -9.87 7.87
CA ASN A 230 -17.01 -9.83 8.77
C ASN A 230 -18.09 -10.86 8.41
N PHE A 231 -18.16 -11.30 7.16
CA PHE A 231 -19.09 -12.35 6.72
C PHE A 231 -18.59 -13.78 7.07
N LYS A 232 -17.28 -13.99 7.19
CA LYS A 232 -16.71 -15.29 7.54
C LYS A 232 -16.74 -15.59 9.06
N THR A 233 -17.00 -14.58 9.88
CA THR A 233 -17.04 -14.68 11.35
C THR A 233 -18.46 -14.79 11.92
N LYS A 234 -19.48 -14.79 11.07
CA LYS A 234 -20.90 -15.05 11.39
C LYS A 234 -21.29 -16.45 10.90
#